data_93248e9d0b0ac495d46702c0578d4eef
#
_entry.id   93248e9d0b0ac495d46702c0578d4eef
#
_cell.length_a   1.000
_cell.length_b   1.000
_cell.length_c   1.000
_cell.angle_alpha   90.00
_cell.angle_beta   90.00
_cell.angle_gamma   90.00
#
_symmetry.space_group_name_H-M   'P 1'
#
loop_
_entity.id
_entity.type
_entity.pdbx_description
1 polymer ?
#
loop_
_entity_poly.entity_id
_entity_poly.type
_entity_poly.pdbx_seq_one_letter_code
_entity_poly.pdbx_strand_id
1 'polypeptide(L)'
;MSASSEPRRVLSLLDSTCLILGIIIGTGIYQMAPTIAGGAGGPAGVFLLWIVGGLLSLCGALCYAELAAAYPREGGDYVFLGRAYGSWAGFLFGWAQLTVVRPGDIAVMAFAFALYAAPILDPWWGTWGGAPGSAHKVYAAAAVVALTLINVAGVRAGKWTQNLLTLVKALGLVAICMAALVGGPAGVQVNESAPGTGLPWTLALIFVLFTYGGWNEMAYVAAEVRDPARNIVRAMVLGMASVTALYLLVNGAFLYALGYEGLVGSEAVAVDVVRRVWPEQAVGLVSALICISALGAVNGLVLTGARITYAMGRDYAWFCWLGRWDERRGAPAMALMVQGLLALTLILVLGDFVRTVVYTSAAVYTFYLGTTLAVWVLRRKEPQQPRPYRTWGYPVTPWLFAGVCAWLIYSAVTYRPWLAAGSGLIILMGLPIWWWHRVRKGRAGQSFEQG
;
A
#
# COMPACT_ATOMS: atom_id res chain seq x y z
N MET A 1 21.51 -26.00 16.25
CA MET A 1 20.90 -24.92 15.46
C MET A 1 20.13 -25.58 14.33
N SER A 2 18.77 -25.70 14.44
CA SER A 2 17.96 -26.22 13.33
C SER A 2 18.05 -25.24 12.16
N ALA A 3 18.31 -25.76 10.98
CA ALA A 3 18.30 -24.98 9.74
C ALA A 3 16.97 -24.20 9.69
N SER A 4 17.02 -22.86 9.68
CA SER A 4 15.83 -22.05 9.48
C SER A 4 15.30 -22.35 8.09
N SER A 5 14.12 -22.99 7.99
CA SER A 5 13.51 -23.32 6.71
C SER A 5 13.27 -22.03 5.91
N GLU A 6 13.67 -22.09 4.66
CA GLU A 6 13.39 -21.01 3.72
C GLU A 6 11.91 -21.04 3.29
N PRO A 7 11.29 -19.86 3.01
CA PRO A 7 9.93 -19.81 2.50
C PRO A 7 9.75 -20.63 1.23
N ARG A 8 8.65 -21.38 1.16
CA ARG A 8 8.33 -22.17 -0.03
C ARG A 8 7.71 -21.29 -1.12
N ARG A 9 8.03 -21.53 -2.38
CA ARG A 9 7.46 -20.85 -3.54
C ARG A 9 6.01 -21.30 -3.78
N VAL A 10 5.07 -20.64 -3.13
CA VAL A 10 3.64 -21.02 -3.14
C VAL A 10 2.75 -20.06 -3.93
N LEU A 11 3.23 -18.83 -4.23
CA LEU A 11 2.46 -17.80 -4.93
C LEU A 11 2.55 -18.01 -6.45
N SER A 12 1.42 -18.25 -7.09
CA SER A 12 1.29 -18.29 -8.55
C SER A 12 1.27 -16.87 -9.14
N LEU A 13 1.30 -16.75 -10.48
CA LEU A 13 1.10 -15.46 -11.16
C LEU A 13 -0.24 -14.82 -10.78
N LEU A 14 -1.32 -15.62 -10.70
CA LEU A 14 -2.65 -15.14 -10.30
C LEU A 14 -2.64 -14.61 -8.86
N ASP A 15 -2.06 -15.38 -7.92
CA ASP A 15 -1.98 -14.96 -6.51
C ASP A 15 -1.19 -13.64 -6.38
N SER A 16 -0.09 -13.51 -7.13
CA SER A 16 0.76 -12.32 -7.16
C SER A 16 0.04 -11.10 -7.74
N THR A 17 -0.72 -11.30 -8.83
CA THR A 17 -1.53 -10.24 -9.44
C THR A 17 -2.68 -9.83 -8.52
N CYS A 18 -3.37 -10.79 -7.91
CA CYS A 18 -4.43 -10.52 -6.93
C CYS A 18 -3.90 -9.78 -5.69
N LEU A 19 -2.67 -10.07 -5.27
CA LEU A 19 -2.04 -9.34 -4.17
C LEU A 19 -1.86 -7.86 -4.52
N ILE A 20 -1.31 -7.56 -5.70
CA ILE A 20 -1.14 -6.19 -6.19
C ILE A 20 -2.49 -5.47 -6.32
N LEU A 21 -3.43 -6.07 -7.06
CA LEU A 21 -4.79 -5.54 -7.23
C LEU A 21 -5.47 -5.31 -5.89
N GLY A 22 -5.35 -6.29 -4.99
CA GLY A 22 -6.02 -6.26 -3.70
C GLY A 22 -5.46 -5.22 -2.73
N ILE A 23 -4.23 -4.77 -2.89
CA ILE A 23 -3.65 -3.70 -2.08
C ILE A 23 -3.95 -2.34 -2.73
N ILE A 24 -3.72 -2.19 -4.03
CA ILE A 24 -3.95 -0.91 -4.74
C ILE A 24 -5.43 -0.53 -4.73
N ILE A 25 -6.36 -1.45 -5.03
CA ILE A 25 -7.80 -1.18 -4.97
C ILE A 25 -8.22 -1.09 -3.50
N GLY A 26 -7.90 0.02 -2.87
CA GLY A 26 -8.31 0.39 -1.53
C GLY A 26 -9.56 1.26 -1.54
N THR A 27 -9.65 2.18 -0.58
CA THR A 27 -10.75 3.13 -0.47
C THR A 27 -10.59 4.36 -1.36
N GLY A 28 -9.36 4.60 -1.87
CA GLY A 28 -9.02 5.82 -2.61
C GLY A 28 -9.86 6.07 -3.85
N ILE A 29 -10.19 5.00 -4.63
CA ILE A 29 -11.01 5.15 -5.84
C ILE A 29 -12.44 5.67 -5.55
N TYR A 30 -12.97 5.35 -4.36
CA TYR A 30 -14.31 5.78 -3.95
C TYR A 30 -14.30 7.18 -3.32
N GLN A 31 -13.23 7.56 -2.63
CA GLN A 31 -13.14 8.79 -1.84
C GLN A 31 -12.48 9.94 -2.59
N MET A 32 -11.45 9.64 -3.39
CA MET A 32 -10.61 10.68 -4.01
C MET A 32 -11.10 11.10 -5.39
N ALA A 33 -11.98 10.34 -6.04
CA ALA A 33 -12.44 10.64 -7.39
C ALA A 33 -13.07 12.04 -7.53
N PRO A 34 -13.95 12.52 -6.62
CA PRO A 34 -14.49 13.88 -6.68
C PRO A 34 -13.40 14.96 -6.54
N THR A 35 -12.50 14.78 -5.56
CA THR A 35 -11.40 15.72 -5.31
C THR A 35 -10.43 15.78 -6.49
N ILE A 36 -10.10 14.63 -7.10
CA ILE A 36 -9.26 14.54 -8.30
C ILE A 36 -9.94 15.25 -9.47
N ALA A 37 -11.24 15.01 -9.66
CA ALA A 37 -12.02 15.67 -10.70
C ALA A 37 -12.02 17.19 -10.54
N GLY A 38 -12.16 17.69 -9.29
CA GLY A 38 -12.13 19.12 -8.99
C GLY A 38 -10.84 19.84 -9.40
N GLY A 39 -9.69 19.11 -9.45
CA GLY A 39 -8.42 19.64 -9.94
C GLY A 39 -8.12 19.33 -11.42
N ALA A 40 -9.00 18.59 -12.09
CA ALA A 40 -8.75 18.10 -13.45
C ALA A 40 -9.07 19.11 -14.56
N GLY A 41 -9.92 20.12 -14.28
CA GLY A 41 -10.30 21.15 -15.26
C GLY A 41 -11.28 20.65 -16.34
N GLY A 42 -11.88 19.46 -16.17
CA GLY A 42 -12.87 18.91 -17.10
C GLY A 42 -12.77 17.39 -17.28
N PRO A 43 -13.73 16.75 -17.99
CA PRO A 43 -13.77 15.30 -18.15
C PRO A 43 -12.49 14.70 -18.76
N ALA A 44 -11.94 15.34 -19.79
CA ALA A 44 -10.69 14.90 -20.43
C ALA A 44 -9.51 14.96 -19.47
N GLY A 45 -9.45 15.98 -18.60
CA GLY A 45 -8.43 16.12 -17.56
C GLY A 45 -8.51 15.02 -16.51
N VAL A 46 -9.73 14.56 -16.16
CA VAL A 46 -9.89 13.41 -15.25
C VAL A 46 -9.19 12.17 -15.82
N PHE A 47 -9.49 11.80 -17.07
CA PHE A 47 -8.84 10.67 -17.72
C PHE A 47 -7.33 10.86 -17.84
N LEU A 48 -6.89 12.07 -18.21
CA LEU A 48 -5.46 12.37 -18.32
C LEU A 48 -4.73 12.18 -16.99
N LEU A 49 -5.29 12.67 -15.88
CA LEU A 49 -4.72 12.47 -14.52
C LEU A 49 -4.58 11.00 -14.17
N TRP A 50 -5.60 10.18 -14.41
CA TRP A 50 -5.56 8.74 -14.12
C TRP A 50 -4.56 8.01 -15.02
N ILE A 51 -4.47 8.36 -16.32
CA ILE A 51 -3.47 7.79 -17.23
C ILE A 51 -2.05 8.17 -16.81
N VAL A 52 -1.80 9.47 -16.57
CA VAL A 52 -0.48 9.96 -16.14
C VAL A 52 -0.07 9.33 -14.82
N GLY A 53 -0.96 9.29 -13.83
CA GLY A 53 -0.67 8.65 -12.55
C GLY A 53 -0.39 7.15 -12.68
N GLY A 54 -1.15 6.44 -13.51
CA GLY A 54 -0.90 5.03 -13.82
C GLY A 54 0.45 4.79 -14.49
N LEU A 55 0.83 5.63 -15.45
CA LEU A 55 2.13 5.57 -16.13
C LEU A 55 3.29 5.88 -15.18
N LEU A 56 3.17 6.91 -14.33
CA LEU A 56 4.18 7.25 -13.33
C LEU A 56 4.35 6.13 -12.29
N SER A 57 3.25 5.56 -11.82
CA SER A 57 3.28 4.42 -10.91
C SER A 57 3.86 3.16 -11.57
N LEU A 58 3.56 2.95 -12.85
CA LEU A 58 4.19 1.88 -13.64
C LEU A 58 5.71 2.07 -13.76
N CYS A 59 6.19 3.31 -13.93
CA CYS A 59 7.64 3.59 -13.93
C CYS A 59 8.30 3.11 -12.62
N GLY A 60 7.69 3.37 -11.47
CA GLY A 60 8.13 2.84 -10.19
C GLY A 60 8.10 1.32 -10.14
N ALA A 61 6.98 0.72 -10.54
CA ALA A 61 6.80 -0.73 -10.56
C ALA A 61 7.85 -1.44 -11.45
N LEU A 62 8.20 -0.87 -12.59
CA LEU A 62 9.23 -1.41 -13.49
C LEU A 62 10.64 -1.37 -12.87
N CYS A 63 10.98 -0.32 -12.09
CA CYS A 63 12.22 -0.25 -11.33
C CYS A 63 12.28 -1.36 -10.27
N TYR A 64 11.21 -1.54 -9.52
CA TYR A 64 11.10 -2.58 -8.50
C TYR A 64 11.08 -3.99 -9.12
N ALA A 65 10.46 -4.17 -10.28
CA ALA A 65 10.43 -5.43 -11.00
C ALA A 65 11.84 -5.90 -11.37
N GLU A 66 12.73 -4.99 -11.80
CA GLU A 66 14.15 -5.33 -12.06
C GLU A 66 14.84 -5.81 -10.78
N LEU A 67 14.71 -5.05 -9.70
CA LEU A 67 15.37 -5.38 -8.43
C LEU A 67 14.83 -6.68 -7.83
N ALA A 68 13.51 -6.84 -7.82
CA ALA A 68 12.87 -8.03 -7.25
C ALA A 68 13.14 -9.30 -8.08
N ALA A 69 13.25 -9.19 -9.40
CA ALA A 69 13.62 -10.33 -10.27
C ALA A 69 15.10 -10.67 -10.16
N ALA A 70 15.98 -9.66 -9.95
CA ALA A 70 17.41 -9.89 -9.77
C ALA A 70 17.77 -10.40 -8.36
N TYR A 71 16.99 -10.02 -7.36
CA TYR A 71 17.20 -10.37 -5.95
C TYR A 71 15.90 -10.90 -5.32
N PRO A 72 15.42 -12.10 -5.70
CA PRO A 72 14.14 -12.65 -5.24
C PRO A 72 14.23 -13.18 -3.81
N ARG A 73 14.38 -12.27 -2.84
CA ARG A 73 14.43 -12.53 -1.40
C ARG A 73 13.30 -11.82 -0.70
N GLU A 74 12.96 -12.26 0.52
CA GLU A 74 12.00 -11.56 1.36
C GLU A 74 12.54 -10.20 1.78
N GLY A 75 11.61 -9.24 1.95
CA GLY A 75 11.92 -7.91 2.47
C GLY A 75 12.13 -6.84 1.41
N GLY A 76 12.18 -7.17 0.11
CA GLY A 76 12.22 -6.20 -0.99
C GLY A 76 13.24 -5.06 -0.78
N ASP A 77 12.75 -3.84 -0.53
CA ASP A 77 13.59 -2.66 -0.29
C ASP A 77 14.65 -2.86 0.79
N TYR A 78 14.36 -3.66 1.84
CA TYR A 78 15.34 -4.01 2.87
C TYR A 78 16.61 -4.62 2.25
N VAL A 79 16.42 -5.53 1.30
CA VAL A 79 17.50 -6.20 0.57
C VAL A 79 18.15 -5.23 -0.42
N PHE A 80 17.34 -4.49 -1.20
CA PHE A 80 17.83 -3.62 -2.26
C PHE A 80 18.67 -2.46 -1.70
N LEU A 81 18.16 -1.77 -0.68
CA LEU A 81 18.84 -0.67 -0.01
C LEU A 81 20.09 -1.17 0.73
N GLY A 82 20.00 -2.33 1.38
CA GLY A 82 21.13 -2.95 2.07
C GLY A 82 22.29 -3.27 1.13
N ARG A 83 22.01 -3.78 -0.06
CA ARG A 83 23.02 -4.07 -1.11
C ARG A 83 23.54 -2.80 -1.77
N ALA A 84 22.66 -1.85 -2.08
CA ALA A 84 23.04 -0.61 -2.76
C ALA A 84 23.91 0.30 -1.87
N TYR A 85 23.46 0.56 -0.65
CA TYR A 85 24.05 1.61 0.21
C TYR A 85 24.73 1.06 1.47
N GLY A 86 24.57 -0.23 1.74
CA GLY A 86 25.14 -0.89 2.93
C GLY A 86 24.10 -1.23 3.99
N SER A 87 24.52 -2.05 4.96
CA SER A 87 23.62 -2.62 5.98
C SER A 87 22.85 -1.57 6.81
N TRP A 88 23.38 -0.35 6.94
CA TRP A 88 22.68 0.74 7.63
C TRP A 88 21.39 1.16 6.93
N ALA A 89 21.41 1.22 5.60
CA ALA A 89 20.25 1.65 4.83
C ALA A 89 19.14 0.55 4.84
N GLY A 90 19.53 -0.71 4.70
CA GLY A 90 18.60 -1.82 4.87
C GLY A 90 17.99 -1.86 6.28
N PHE A 91 18.82 -1.71 7.31
CA PHE A 91 18.33 -1.67 8.69
C PHE A 91 17.37 -0.51 8.92
N LEU A 92 17.72 0.69 8.44
CA LEU A 92 16.88 1.88 8.60
C LEU A 92 15.52 1.71 7.93
N PHE A 93 15.49 1.09 6.75
CA PHE A 93 14.23 0.72 6.09
C PHE A 93 13.43 -0.28 6.94
N GLY A 94 14.05 -1.39 7.38
CA GLY A 94 13.37 -2.40 8.20
C GLY A 94 12.83 -1.81 9.51
N TRP A 95 13.60 -0.94 10.15
CA TRP A 95 13.19 -0.21 11.35
C TRP A 95 12.02 0.74 11.08
N ALA A 96 12.08 1.52 9.99
CA ALA A 96 10.98 2.40 9.59
C ALA A 96 9.71 1.63 9.25
N GLN A 97 9.83 0.51 8.58
CA GLN A 97 8.70 -0.39 8.27
C GLN A 97 8.10 -0.97 9.55
N LEU A 98 8.93 -1.37 10.50
CA LEU A 98 8.43 -1.92 11.76
C LEU A 98 7.71 -0.88 12.62
N THR A 99 8.25 0.34 12.72
CA THR A 99 7.81 1.33 13.74
C THR A 99 6.86 2.40 13.21
N VAL A 100 6.95 2.76 11.92
CA VAL A 100 6.23 3.90 11.34
C VAL A 100 5.33 3.49 10.20
N VAL A 101 5.91 2.93 9.13
CA VAL A 101 5.23 2.82 7.83
C VAL A 101 4.17 1.72 7.89
N ARG A 102 4.56 0.50 8.19
CA ARG A 102 3.65 -0.64 8.11
C ARG A 102 2.50 -0.59 9.12
N PRO A 103 2.75 -0.32 10.41
CA PRO A 103 1.66 -0.14 11.36
C PRO A 103 0.74 1.03 10.98
N GLY A 104 1.31 2.11 10.44
CA GLY A 104 0.54 3.25 9.96
C GLY A 104 -0.36 2.92 8.78
N ASP A 105 0.16 2.28 7.74
CA ASP A 105 -0.62 1.90 6.56
C ASP A 105 -1.77 0.94 6.91
N ILE A 106 -1.52 -0.02 7.82
CA ILE A 106 -2.54 -0.93 8.34
C ILE A 106 -3.61 -0.13 9.11
N ALA A 107 -3.20 0.81 9.97
CA ALA A 107 -4.13 1.64 10.74
C ALA A 107 -4.98 2.55 9.83
N VAL A 108 -4.40 3.16 8.79
CA VAL A 108 -5.12 3.96 7.79
C VAL A 108 -6.25 3.15 7.16
N MET A 109 -5.95 1.95 6.66
CA MET A 109 -6.95 1.11 6.01
C MET A 109 -7.99 0.56 7.02
N ALA A 110 -7.58 0.31 8.27
CA ALA A 110 -8.49 -0.10 9.33
C ALA A 110 -9.44 1.04 9.75
N PHE A 111 -8.98 2.29 9.79
CA PHE A 111 -9.86 3.44 10.01
C PHE A 111 -10.83 3.65 8.84
N ALA A 112 -10.37 3.46 7.61
CA ALA A 112 -11.26 3.49 6.45
C ALA A 112 -12.34 2.41 6.54
N PHE A 113 -11.99 1.18 6.92
CA PHE A 113 -12.97 0.13 7.22
C PHE A 113 -13.97 0.58 8.29
N ALA A 114 -13.48 1.10 9.42
CA ALA A 114 -14.33 1.49 10.54
C ALA A 114 -15.35 2.58 10.16
N LEU A 115 -14.93 3.57 9.36
CA LEU A 115 -15.79 4.66 8.89
C LEU A 115 -17.00 4.13 8.10
N TYR A 116 -16.78 3.16 7.20
CA TYR A 116 -17.85 2.59 6.37
C TYR A 116 -18.57 1.41 7.03
N ALA A 117 -17.98 0.78 8.04
CA ALA A 117 -18.63 -0.25 8.83
C ALA A 117 -19.63 0.33 9.83
N ALA A 118 -19.38 1.53 10.36
CA ALA A 118 -20.22 2.16 11.36
C ALA A 118 -21.71 2.28 10.93
N PRO A 119 -22.06 2.81 9.75
CA PRO A 119 -23.45 2.89 9.30
C PRO A 119 -24.17 1.53 9.21
N ILE A 120 -23.40 0.43 9.03
CA ILE A 120 -23.93 -0.92 8.93
C ILE A 120 -24.06 -1.58 10.31
N LEU A 121 -23.09 -1.36 11.20
CA LEU A 121 -22.95 -2.08 12.46
C LEU A 121 -23.59 -1.35 13.65
N ASP A 122 -23.55 -0.01 13.70
CA ASP A 122 -24.08 0.77 14.81
C ASP A 122 -25.58 0.51 15.09
N PRO A 123 -26.45 0.29 14.09
CA PRO A 123 -27.86 -0.05 14.34
C PRO A 123 -28.05 -1.35 15.15
N TRP A 124 -27.08 -2.28 15.07
CA TRP A 124 -27.13 -3.60 15.71
C TRP A 124 -26.45 -3.63 17.07
N TRP A 125 -25.39 -2.84 17.25
CA TRP A 125 -24.48 -2.94 18.40
C TRP A 125 -24.56 -1.72 19.32
N GLY A 126 -25.28 -0.68 18.89
CA GLY A 126 -25.33 0.60 19.59
C GLY A 126 -23.98 1.36 19.55
N THR A 127 -23.99 2.60 19.98
CA THR A 127 -22.76 3.42 20.07
C THR A 127 -21.92 2.95 21.27
N TRP A 128 -20.99 2.05 21.04
CA TRP A 128 -20.08 1.54 22.08
C TRP A 128 -19.18 2.67 22.60
N GLY A 129 -19.30 2.97 23.88
CA GLY A 129 -18.32 3.78 24.61
C GLY A 129 -18.61 5.26 24.81
N GLY A 130 -19.78 5.76 24.44
CA GLY A 130 -20.24 7.12 24.84
C GLY A 130 -19.45 8.33 24.33
N ALA A 131 -18.24 8.14 23.79
CA ALA A 131 -17.44 9.22 23.20
C ALA A 131 -17.49 9.17 21.67
N PRO A 132 -17.62 10.32 20.98
CA PRO A 132 -17.55 10.37 19.51
C PRO A 132 -16.27 9.71 18.98
N GLY A 133 -16.42 8.73 18.07
CA GLY A 133 -15.28 8.04 17.45
C GLY A 133 -14.74 6.82 18.21
N SER A 134 -15.24 6.46 19.39
CA SER A 134 -14.80 5.26 20.12
C SER A 134 -15.18 3.98 19.38
N ALA A 135 -16.38 3.91 18.79
CA ALA A 135 -16.82 2.78 17.96
C ALA A 135 -15.90 2.54 16.77
N HIS A 136 -15.45 3.59 16.08
CA HIS A 136 -14.52 3.46 14.94
C HIS A 136 -13.19 2.80 15.35
N LYS A 137 -12.66 3.13 16.54
CA LYS A 137 -11.42 2.46 17.03
C LYS A 137 -11.65 0.99 17.31
N VAL A 138 -12.83 0.61 17.84
CA VAL A 138 -13.17 -0.80 18.10
C VAL A 138 -13.30 -1.58 16.79
N TYR A 139 -14.00 -1.03 15.79
CA TYR A 139 -14.13 -1.69 14.48
C TYR A 139 -12.78 -1.81 13.76
N ALA A 140 -11.97 -0.75 13.78
CA ALA A 140 -10.62 -0.77 13.23
C ALA A 140 -9.74 -1.84 13.92
N ALA A 141 -9.76 -1.88 15.25
CA ALA A 141 -9.01 -2.86 16.02
C ALA A 141 -9.47 -4.30 15.74
N ALA A 142 -10.78 -4.53 15.68
CA ALA A 142 -11.35 -5.84 15.37
C ALA A 142 -10.90 -6.35 13.99
N ALA A 143 -10.89 -5.48 12.97
CA ALA A 143 -10.40 -5.81 11.63
C ALA A 143 -8.92 -6.22 11.65
N VAL A 144 -8.07 -5.45 12.33
CA VAL A 144 -6.62 -5.74 12.44
C VAL A 144 -6.40 -7.06 13.17
N VAL A 145 -7.09 -7.30 14.28
CA VAL A 145 -6.97 -8.56 15.05
C VAL A 145 -7.39 -9.74 14.19
N ALA A 146 -8.57 -9.68 13.57
CA ALA A 146 -9.10 -10.78 12.76
C ALA A 146 -8.15 -11.15 11.60
N LEU A 147 -7.70 -10.15 10.83
CA LEU A 147 -6.82 -10.38 9.68
C LEU A 147 -5.40 -10.79 10.10
N THR A 148 -4.89 -10.30 11.24
CA THR A 148 -3.63 -10.78 11.81
C THR A 148 -3.73 -12.25 12.18
N LEU A 149 -4.80 -12.66 12.86
CA LEU A 149 -5.02 -14.07 13.24
C LEU A 149 -5.17 -14.99 12.02
N ILE A 150 -5.88 -14.55 10.97
CA ILE A 150 -6.00 -15.30 9.70
C ILE A 150 -4.61 -15.52 9.09
N ASN A 151 -3.75 -14.51 9.06
CA ASN A 151 -2.40 -14.63 8.51
C ASN A 151 -1.46 -15.46 9.41
N VAL A 152 -1.64 -15.40 10.73
CA VAL A 152 -0.94 -16.28 11.69
C VAL A 152 -1.38 -17.74 11.53
N ALA A 153 -2.63 -17.99 11.15
CA ALA A 153 -3.09 -19.35 10.85
C ALA A 153 -2.37 -19.99 9.66
N GLY A 154 -1.79 -19.17 8.76
CA GLY A 154 -0.87 -19.63 7.73
C GLY A 154 -0.99 -18.88 6.41
N VAL A 155 0.07 -18.97 5.60
CA VAL A 155 0.14 -18.29 4.28
C VAL A 155 -0.99 -18.69 3.32
N ARG A 156 -1.48 -19.93 3.42
CA ARG A 156 -2.62 -20.38 2.60
C ARG A 156 -3.89 -19.64 2.96
N ALA A 157 -4.20 -19.49 4.24
CA ALA A 157 -5.37 -18.74 4.71
C ALA A 157 -5.29 -17.27 4.26
N GLY A 158 -4.17 -16.59 4.52
CA GLY A 158 -3.95 -15.21 4.10
C GLY A 158 -4.09 -15.01 2.58
N LYS A 159 -3.50 -15.90 1.78
CA LYS A 159 -3.57 -15.88 0.32
C LYS A 159 -5.02 -16.06 -0.20
N TRP A 160 -5.74 -17.06 0.27
CA TRP A 160 -7.12 -17.29 -0.13
C TRP A 160 -8.04 -16.13 0.25
N THR A 161 -7.87 -15.60 1.47
CA THR A 161 -8.57 -14.38 1.92
C THR A 161 -8.27 -13.22 0.98
N GLN A 162 -6.99 -13.02 0.60
CA GLN A 162 -6.62 -11.96 -0.33
C GLN A 162 -7.27 -12.12 -1.69
N ASN A 163 -7.21 -13.32 -2.28
CA ASN A 163 -7.79 -13.59 -3.59
C ASN A 163 -9.32 -13.39 -3.58
N LEU A 164 -10.01 -13.87 -2.54
CA LEU A 164 -11.46 -13.70 -2.38
C LEU A 164 -11.83 -12.22 -2.25
N LEU A 165 -11.18 -11.48 -1.34
CA LEU A 165 -11.46 -10.06 -1.15
C LEU A 165 -11.16 -9.25 -2.41
N THR A 166 -10.10 -9.59 -3.15
CA THR A 166 -9.75 -8.95 -4.43
C THR A 166 -10.79 -9.21 -5.50
N LEU A 167 -11.26 -10.45 -5.61
CA LEU A 167 -12.34 -10.81 -6.56
C LEU A 167 -13.63 -10.05 -6.25
N VAL A 168 -14.06 -10.06 -4.98
CA VAL A 168 -15.32 -9.40 -4.58
C VAL A 168 -15.24 -7.89 -4.83
N LYS A 169 -14.14 -7.23 -4.51
CA LYS A 169 -13.99 -5.79 -4.77
C LYS A 169 -13.93 -5.46 -6.26
N ALA A 170 -13.27 -6.28 -7.08
CA ALA A 170 -13.23 -6.08 -8.52
C ALA A 170 -14.63 -6.23 -9.14
N LEU A 171 -15.37 -7.27 -8.75
CA LEU A 171 -16.76 -7.47 -9.17
C LEU A 171 -17.68 -6.34 -8.68
N GLY A 172 -17.46 -5.84 -7.47
CA GLY A 172 -18.19 -4.70 -6.92
C GLY A 172 -17.97 -3.41 -7.70
N LEU A 173 -16.72 -3.12 -8.12
CA LEU A 173 -16.44 -1.97 -8.99
C LEU A 173 -17.10 -2.12 -10.36
N VAL A 174 -17.09 -3.33 -10.94
CA VAL A 174 -17.83 -3.62 -12.18
C VAL A 174 -19.34 -3.44 -11.98
N ALA A 175 -19.89 -3.87 -10.85
CA ALA A 175 -21.30 -3.66 -10.52
C ALA A 175 -21.67 -2.18 -10.41
N ILE A 176 -20.81 -1.33 -9.87
CA ILE A 176 -21.01 0.13 -9.87
C ILE A 176 -21.01 0.68 -11.31
N CYS A 177 -20.11 0.20 -12.19
CA CYS A 177 -20.12 0.59 -13.60
C CYS A 177 -21.42 0.16 -14.30
N MET A 178 -21.92 -1.04 -14.01
CA MET A 178 -23.21 -1.51 -14.53
C MET A 178 -24.38 -0.69 -13.98
N ALA A 179 -24.38 -0.34 -12.70
CA ALA A 179 -25.37 0.56 -12.12
C ALA A 179 -25.38 1.93 -12.80
N ALA A 180 -24.21 2.48 -13.13
CA ALA A 180 -24.08 3.73 -13.89
C ALA A 180 -24.75 3.61 -15.28
N LEU A 181 -24.52 2.50 -15.99
CA LEU A 181 -25.13 2.26 -17.31
C LEU A 181 -26.65 2.10 -17.24
N VAL A 182 -27.15 1.35 -16.25
CA VAL A 182 -28.59 1.12 -16.04
C VAL A 182 -29.29 2.41 -15.59
N GLY A 183 -28.66 3.19 -14.70
CA GLY A 183 -29.19 4.46 -14.22
C GLY A 183 -29.22 5.56 -15.29
N GLY A 184 -28.58 5.33 -16.41
CA GLY A 184 -28.53 6.24 -17.58
C GLY A 184 -27.59 7.45 -17.39
N PRO A 185 -27.42 8.26 -18.43
CA PRO A 185 -26.56 9.43 -18.37
C PRO A 185 -27.11 10.51 -17.44
N ALA A 186 -26.23 11.37 -16.98
CA ALA A 186 -26.65 12.61 -16.32
C ALA A 186 -27.51 13.42 -17.28
N GLY A 187 -28.68 13.88 -16.83
CA GLY A 187 -29.41 14.91 -17.56
C GLY A 187 -28.49 16.12 -17.75
N VAL A 188 -28.51 16.72 -18.94
CA VAL A 188 -27.69 17.90 -19.25
C VAL A 188 -28.15 19.04 -18.33
N GLN A 189 -27.57 19.15 -17.16
CA GLN A 189 -27.62 20.37 -16.36
C GLN A 189 -26.39 21.18 -16.77
N VAL A 190 -26.57 22.06 -17.73
CA VAL A 190 -25.60 23.09 -18.07
C VAL A 190 -25.71 24.15 -17.00
N ASN A 191 -25.05 23.92 -15.87
CA ASN A 191 -24.82 24.97 -14.90
C ASN A 191 -23.46 25.60 -15.28
N GLU A 192 -23.50 26.77 -15.90
CA GLU A 192 -22.34 27.51 -16.35
C GLU A 192 -21.38 27.94 -15.24
N SER A 193 -21.62 27.52 -14.02
CA SER A 193 -20.91 27.98 -12.83
C SER A 193 -20.67 26.87 -11.79
N ALA A 194 -20.20 25.69 -12.19
CA ALA A 194 -19.54 24.88 -11.18
C ALA A 194 -18.25 25.61 -10.75
N PRO A 195 -18.13 26.11 -9.52
CA PRO A 195 -16.86 26.63 -9.08
C PRO A 195 -15.90 25.46 -9.14
N GLY A 196 -14.96 25.53 -10.09
CA GLY A 196 -13.80 24.65 -10.00
C GLY A 196 -13.30 24.78 -8.57
N THR A 197 -13.05 23.68 -7.88
CA THR A 197 -12.63 23.68 -6.47
C THR A 197 -11.35 24.48 -6.26
N GLY A 198 -10.79 25.12 -7.29
CA GLY A 198 -9.53 25.85 -7.27
C GLY A 198 -8.33 24.93 -6.93
N LEU A 199 -8.56 23.61 -6.91
CA LEU A 199 -7.50 22.66 -6.59
C LEU A 199 -6.48 22.63 -7.73
N PRO A 200 -5.19 22.86 -7.46
CA PRO A 200 -4.16 22.75 -8.49
C PRO A 200 -4.09 21.33 -9.08
N TRP A 201 -3.87 21.23 -10.39
CA TRP A 201 -3.70 19.95 -11.10
C TRP A 201 -2.61 19.07 -10.45
N THR A 202 -1.55 19.70 -9.94
CA THR A 202 -0.46 19.04 -9.22
C THR A 202 -0.93 18.33 -7.96
N LEU A 203 -1.85 18.94 -7.21
CA LEU A 203 -2.41 18.34 -5.99
C LEU A 203 -3.36 17.18 -6.34
N ALA A 204 -4.14 17.31 -7.41
CA ALA A 204 -4.96 16.22 -7.92
C ALA A 204 -4.08 15.01 -8.33
N LEU A 205 -2.93 15.25 -8.97
CA LEU A 205 -1.98 14.18 -9.31
C LEU A 205 -1.38 13.50 -8.06
N ILE A 206 -1.15 14.22 -6.97
CA ILE A 206 -0.72 13.63 -5.69
C ILE A 206 -1.76 12.61 -5.20
N PHE A 207 -3.05 12.98 -5.22
CA PHE A 207 -4.12 12.07 -4.82
C PHE A 207 -4.25 10.86 -5.73
N VAL A 208 -4.04 11.04 -7.04
CA VAL A 208 -3.98 9.91 -7.99
C VAL A 208 -2.84 8.95 -7.65
N LEU A 209 -1.62 9.47 -7.45
CA LEU A 209 -0.45 8.66 -7.11
C LEU A 209 -0.63 7.93 -5.76
N PHE A 210 -1.26 8.58 -4.79
CA PHE A 210 -1.65 7.94 -3.53
C PHE A 210 -2.62 6.78 -3.77
N THR A 211 -3.62 6.97 -4.64
CA THR A 211 -4.63 5.95 -4.97
C THR A 211 -4.03 4.76 -5.72
N TYR A 212 -2.95 4.96 -6.45
CA TYR A 212 -2.17 3.89 -7.08
C TYR A 212 -1.17 3.21 -6.14
N GLY A 213 -0.98 3.66 -4.90
CA GLY A 213 -0.01 3.10 -3.96
C GLY A 213 -0.21 1.60 -3.69
N GLY A 214 0.89 0.86 -3.44
CA GLY A 214 0.85 -0.57 -3.10
C GLY A 214 1.40 -1.53 -4.16
N TRP A 215 1.77 -1.06 -5.35
CA TRP A 215 2.38 -1.89 -6.41
C TRP A 215 3.73 -2.51 -6.00
N ASN A 216 4.46 -1.89 -5.09
CA ASN A 216 5.76 -2.35 -4.57
C ASN A 216 5.65 -3.57 -3.64
N GLU A 217 4.47 -3.87 -3.13
CA GLU A 217 4.24 -4.92 -2.12
C GLU A 217 4.64 -6.32 -2.63
N MET A 218 4.60 -6.54 -3.93
CA MET A 218 5.06 -7.78 -4.55
C MET A 218 6.55 -8.07 -4.30
N ALA A 219 7.37 -7.02 -4.19
CA ALA A 219 8.79 -7.16 -3.94
C ALA A 219 9.09 -7.76 -2.55
N TYR A 220 8.22 -7.56 -1.57
CA TYR A 220 8.41 -8.06 -0.20
C TYR A 220 8.19 -9.56 -0.05
N VAL A 221 7.40 -10.16 -0.95
CA VAL A 221 7.09 -11.59 -0.98
C VAL A 221 7.77 -12.31 -2.16
N ALA A 222 8.76 -11.68 -2.78
CA ALA A 222 9.42 -12.17 -4.01
C ALA A 222 9.97 -13.61 -3.87
N ALA A 223 10.43 -14.01 -2.69
CA ALA A 223 10.92 -15.35 -2.42
C ALA A 223 9.83 -16.43 -2.43
N GLU A 224 8.58 -16.07 -2.16
CA GLU A 224 7.44 -16.99 -2.17
C GLU A 224 6.81 -17.16 -3.56
N VAL A 225 7.28 -16.39 -4.58
CA VAL A 225 6.75 -16.43 -5.95
C VAL A 225 7.31 -17.63 -6.72
N ARG A 226 6.43 -18.35 -7.39
CA ARG A 226 6.80 -19.38 -8.34
C ARG A 226 7.40 -18.75 -9.60
N ASP A 227 8.54 -19.26 -10.08
CA ASP A 227 9.28 -18.72 -11.23
C ASP A 227 9.44 -17.17 -11.14
N PRO A 228 10.16 -16.68 -10.09
CA PRO A 228 10.20 -15.26 -9.76
C PRO A 228 10.77 -14.40 -10.89
N ALA A 229 11.70 -14.93 -11.68
CA ALA A 229 12.32 -14.22 -12.80
C ALA A 229 11.30 -13.73 -13.85
N ARG A 230 10.19 -14.45 -14.01
CA ARG A 230 9.12 -14.12 -14.97
C ARG A 230 7.87 -13.57 -14.29
N ASN A 231 7.43 -14.23 -13.22
CA ASN A 231 6.12 -13.94 -12.63
C ASN A 231 6.08 -12.65 -11.85
N ILE A 232 7.19 -12.18 -11.24
CA ILE A 232 7.23 -10.88 -10.56
C ILE A 232 6.96 -9.75 -11.55
N VAL A 233 7.71 -9.75 -12.68
CA VAL A 233 7.55 -8.70 -13.70
C VAL A 233 6.14 -8.73 -14.31
N ARG A 234 5.66 -9.93 -14.67
CA ARG A 234 4.31 -10.09 -15.23
C ARG A 234 3.24 -9.65 -14.26
N ALA A 235 3.34 -10.03 -12.98
CA ALA A 235 2.37 -9.63 -11.96
C ALA A 235 2.33 -8.11 -11.78
N MET A 236 3.48 -7.44 -11.73
CA MET A 236 3.56 -5.99 -11.59
C MET A 236 2.96 -5.27 -12.81
N VAL A 237 3.31 -5.69 -14.03
CA VAL A 237 2.79 -5.08 -15.26
C VAL A 237 1.28 -5.35 -15.41
N LEU A 238 0.85 -6.61 -15.25
CA LEU A 238 -0.56 -6.98 -15.34
C LEU A 238 -1.38 -6.30 -14.24
N GLY A 239 -0.86 -6.27 -13.01
CA GLY A 239 -1.51 -5.60 -11.89
C GLY A 239 -1.74 -4.12 -12.17
N MET A 240 -0.68 -3.39 -12.56
CA MET A 240 -0.77 -1.97 -12.87
C MET A 240 -1.69 -1.68 -14.07
N ALA A 241 -1.58 -2.46 -15.15
CA ALA A 241 -2.44 -2.30 -16.33
C ALA A 241 -3.92 -2.56 -15.97
N SER A 242 -4.20 -3.61 -15.20
CA SER A 242 -5.56 -3.95 -14.77
C SER A 242 -6.15 -2.88 -13.85
N VAL A 243 -5.38 -2.37 -12.88
CA VAL A 243 -5.84 -1.27 -12.01
C VAL A 243 -6.11 -0.01 -12.84
N THR A 244 -5.19 0.37 -13.73
CA THR A 244 -5.37 1.58 -14.56
C THR A 244 -6.61 1.46 -15.43
N ALA A 245 -6.82 0.32 -16.11
CA ALA A 245 -8.00 0.07 -16.91
C ALA A 245 -9.29 0.14 -16.05
N LEU A 246 -9.28 -0.48 -14.86
CA LEU A 246 -10.43 -0.46 -13.96
C LEU A 246 -10.72 0.95 -13.45
N TYR A 247 -9.70 1.74 -13.09
CA TYR A 247 -9.88 3.10 -12.61
C TYR A 247 -10.39 4.06 -13.70
N LEU A 248 -9.92 3.88 -14.94
CA LEU A 248 -10.47 4.62 -16.10
C LEU A 248 -11.92 4.25 -16.35
N LEU A 249 -12.27 2.97 -16.24
CA LEU A 249 -13.64 2.46 -16.42
C LEU A 249 -14.57 3.03 -15.34
N VAL A 250 -14.16 2.98 -14.08
CA VAL A 250 -14.94 3.48 -12.93
C VAL A 250 -15.14 5.01 -13.02
N ASN A 251 -14.09 5.77 -13.31
CA ASN A 251 -14.21 7.22 -13.47
C ASN A 251 -15.05 7.59 -14.71
N GLY A 252 -14.94 6.81 -15.80
CA GLY A 252 -15.83 6.93 -16.95
C GLY A 252 -17.30 6.69 -16.59
N ALA A 253 -17.57 5.67 -15.77
CA ALA A 253 -18.90 5.38 -15.26
C ALA A 253 -19.44 6.51 -14.37
N PHE A 254 -18.61 7.08 -13.50
CA PHE A 254 -18.98 8.23 -12.67
C PHE A 254 -19.30 9.46 -13.51
N LEU A 255 -18.46 9.78 -14.50
CA LEU A 255 -18.70 10.89 -15.43
C LEU A 255 -19.95 10.66 -16.28
N TYR A 256 -20.22 9.44 -16.72
CA TYR A 256 -21.42 9.11 -17.48
C TYR A 256 -22.68 9.30 -16.65
N ALA A 257 -22.68 8.77 -15.40
CA ALA A 257 -23.88 8.80 -14.55
C ALA A 257 -24.14 10.18 -13.93
N LEU A 258 -23.12 10.90 -13.50
CA LEU A 258 -23.28 12.13 -12.72
C LEU A 258 -22.92 13.41 -13.52
N GLY A 259 -22.24 13.27 -14.66
CA GLY A 259 -21.60 14.37 -15.32
C GLY A 259 -20.37 14.87 -14.56
N TYR A 260 -19.64 15.85 -15.13
CA TYR A 260 -18.44 16.38 -14.50
C TYR A 260 -18.75 17.15 -13.20
N GLU A 261 -19.76 18.03 -13.24
CA GLU A 261 -20.17 18.83 -12.09
C GLU A 261 -20.72 17.98 -10.95
N GLY A 262 -21.56 16.99 -11.28
CA GLY A 262 -22.07 16.04 -10.30
C GLY A 262 -20.98 15.19 -9.69
N LEU A 263 -19.94 14.83 -10.45
CA LEU A 263 -18.78 14.15 -9.91
C LEU A 263 -17.98 15.05 -8.95
N VAL A 264 -17.70 16.30 -9.33
CA VAL A 264 -16.95 17.26 -8.48
C VAL A 264 -17.70 17.59 -7.20
N GLY A 265 -19.02 17.76 -7.27
CA GLY A 265 -19.87 18.12 -6.12
C GLY A 265 -20.26 16.94 -5.23
N SER A 266 -19.90 15.71 -5.59
CA SER A 266 -20.32 14.53 -4.84
C SER A 266 -19.47 14.33 -3.57
N GLU A 267 -20.13 14.10 -2.44
CA GLU A 267 -19.47 13.69 -1.17
C GLU A 267 -19.25 12.16 -1.11
N ALA A 268 -20.07 11.39 -1.86
CA ALA A 268 -20.05 9.92 -1.84
C ALA A 268 -20.37 9.35 -3.24
N VAL A 269 -19.48 9.58 -4.19
CA VAL A 269 -19.69 9.35 -5.63
C VAL A 269 -20.24 7.97 -5.98
N ALA A 270 -19.75 6.90 -5.36
CA ALA A 270 -20.22 5.54 -5.61
C ALA A 270 -21.67 5.34 -5.09
N VAL A 271 -22.01 5.97 -3.95
CA VAL A 271 -23.37 5.95 -3.41
C VAL A 271 -24.33 6.68 -4.36
N ASP A 272 -23.94 7.87 -4.84
CA ASP A 272 -24.77 8.67 -5.73
C ASP A 272 -25.04 7.96 -7.05
N VAL A 273 -24.08 7.24 -7.60
CA VAL A 273 -24.26 6.41 -8.79
C VAL A 273 -25.22 5.25 -8.51
N VAL A 274 -25.02 4.49 -7.43
CA VAL A 274 -25.83 3.31 -7.09
C VAL A 274 -27.25 3.72 -6.70
N ARG A 275 -27.42 4.88 -6.06
CA ARG A 275 -28.74 5.45 -5.68
C ARG A 275 -29.67 5.67 -6.86
N ARG A 276 -29.13 5.87 -8.06
CA ARG A 276 -29.94 6.03 -9.28
C ARG A 276 -30.70 4.76 -9.67
N VAL A 277 -30.22 3.60 -9.22
CA VAL A 277 -30.86 2.29 -9.51
C VAL A 277 -31.50 1.71 -8.25
N TRP A 278 -30.83 1.83 -7.09
CA TRP A 278 -31.28 1.31 -5.80
C TRP A 278 -31.25 2.40 -4.72
N PRO A 279 -32.25 3.31 -4.67
CA PRO A 279 -32.21 4.48 -3.81
C PRO A 279 -32.05 4.17 -2.33
N GLU A 280 -32.74 3.16 -1.82
CA GLU A 280 -32.76 2.80 -0.38
C GLU A 280 -31.54 1.99 0.03
N GLN A 281 -31.03 1.11 -0.85
CA GLN A 281 -29.95 0.18 -0.53
C GLN A 281 -28.55 0.72 -0.84
N ALA A 282 -28.43 1.84 -1.58
CA ALA A 282 -27.18 2.36 -2.11
C ALA A 282 -26.11 2.55 -1.02
N VAL A 283 -26.47 3.17 0.10
CA VAL A 283 -25.52 3.43 1.20
C VAL A 283 -24.99 2.11 1.76
N GLY A 284 -25.86 1.15 2.07
CA GLY A 284 -25.48 -0.15 2.63
C GLY A 284 -24.58 -0.96 1.68
N LEU A 285 -24.98 -1.05 0.40
CA LEU A 285 -24.24 -1.82 -0.62
C LEU A 285 -22.84 -1.25 -0.86
N VAL A 286 -22.73 0.08 -1.03
CA VAL A 286 -21.44 0.74 -1.27
C VAL A 286 -20.57 0.70 -0.02
N SER A 287 -21.14 0.94 1.16
CA SER A 287 -20.39 0.83 2.43
C SER A 287 -19.84 -0.59 2.62
N ALA A 288 -20.65 -1.63 2.37
CA ALA A 288 -20.18 -3.01 2.45
C ALA A 288 -19.03 -3.29 1.47
N LEU A 289 -19.12 -2.79 0.23
CA LEU A 289 -18.08 -2.94 -0.78
C LEU A 289 -16.78 -2.23 -0.37
N ILE A 290 -16.87 -1.02 0.17
CA ILE A 290 -15.71 -0.27 0.66
C ILE A 290 -15.10 -0.97 1.88
N CYS A 291 -15.91 -1.53 2.78
CA CYS A 291 -15.43 -2.34 3.89
C CYS A 291 -14.61 -3.55 3.39
N ILE A 292 -15.13 -4.30 2.41
CA ILE A 292 -14.43 -5.43 1.79
C ILE A 292 -13.13 -4.96 1.14
N SER A 293 -13.16 -3.80 0.48
CA SER A 293 -11.99 -3.20 -0.15
C SER A 293 -10.91 -2.85 0.89
N ALA A 294 -11.29 -2.21 1.98
CA ALA A 294 -10.38 -1.88 3.08
C ALA A 294 -9.79 -3.12 3.75
N LEU A 295 -10.62 -4.14 4.05
CA LEU A 295 -10.15 -5.42 4.62
C LEU A 295 -9.16 -6.12 3.69
N GLY A 296 -9.37 -6.09 2.38
CA GLY A 296 -8.44 -6.64 1.40
C GLY A 296 -7.09 -5.92 1.41
N ALA A 297 -7.09 -4.59 1.55
CA ALA A 297 -5.86 -3.82 1.69
C ALA A 297 -5.13 -4.15 3.02
N VAL A 298 -5.85 -4.16 4.15
CA VAL A 298 -5.27 -4.57 5.45
C VAL A 298 -4.67 -5.97 5.37
N ASN A 299 -5.39 -6.95 4.78
CA ASN A 299 -4.89 -8.32 4.67
C ASN A 299 -3.60 -8.39 3.85
N GLY A 300 -3.54 -7.70 2.72
CA GLY A 300 -2.34 -7.61 1.88
C GLY A 300 -1.16 -6.99 2.63
N LEU A 301 -1.36 -5.86 3.30
CA LEU A 301 -0.36 -5.15 4.08
C LEU A 301 0.15 -5.99 5.28
N VAL A 302 -0.73 -6.71 5.96
CA VAL A 302 -0.36 -7.63 7.05
C VAL A 302 0.49 -8.77 6.50
N LEU A 303 0.07 -9.38 5.39
CA LEU A 303 0.78 -10.47 4.77
C LEU A 303 2.18 -10.07 4.31
N THR A 304 2.31 -8.97 3.58
CA THR A 304 3.58 -8.54 2.98
C THR A 304 4.54 -7.92 4.01
N GLY A 305 4.03 -7.08 4.91
CA GLY A 305 4.83 -6.36 5.89
C GLY A 305 5.59 -7.26 6.86
N ALA A 306 4.99 -8.37 7.27
CA ALA A 306 5.64 -9.32 8.16
C ALA A 306 6.92 -9.95 7.56
N ARG A 307 7.04 -10.01 6.21
CA ARG A 307 8.24 -10.52 5.54
C ARG A 307 9.42 -9.57 5.66
N ILE A 308 9.16 -8.27 5.73
CA ILE A 308 10.20 -7.25 5.95
C ILE A 308 10.77 -7.40 7.37
N THR A 309 9.88 -7.46 8.35
CA THR A 309 10.23 -7.66 9.76
C THR A 309 10.96 -8.98 9.97
N TYR A 310 10.52 -10.05 9.30
CA TYR A 310 11.18 -11.37 9.32
C TYR A 310 12.60 -11.28 8.73
N ALA A 311 12.77 -10.63 7.57
CA ALA A 311 14.09 -10.49 6.93
C ALA A 311 15.06 -9.73 7.84
N MET A 312 14.62 -8.61 8.45
CA MET A 312 15.41 -7.88 9.43
C MET A 312 15.75 -8.74 10.65
N GLY A 313 14.81 -9.54 11.14
CA GLY A 313 15.01 -10.42 12.30
C GLY A 313 16.04 -11.52 12.04
N ARG A 314 16.24 -11.97 10.81
CA ARG A 314 17.29 -12.92 10.45
C ARG A 314 18.71 -12.34 10.52
N ASP A 315 18.86 -11.08 10.20
CA ASP A 315 20.17 -10.44 10.08
C ASP A 315 20.67 -9.83 11.39
N TYR A 316 19.77 -9.52 12.34
CA TYR A 316 20.10 -8.81 13.58
C TYR A 316 19.74 -9.64 14.81
N ALA A 317 20.74 -9.98 15.61
CA ALA A 317 20.61 -10.86 16.79
C ALA A 317 19.55 -10.37 17.80
N TRP A 318 19.38 -9.07 17.98
CA TRP A 318 18.37 -8.51 18.89
C TRP A 318 16.94 -8.74 18.45
N PHE A 319 16.75 -8.90 17.14
CA PHE A 319 15.46 -9.15 16.52
C PHE A 319 15.30 -10.60 16.06
N CYS A 320 16.21 -11.51 16.44
CA CYS A 320 16.23 -12.90 15.96
C CYS A 320 14.93 -13.67 16.24
N TRP A 321 14.18 -13.28 17.28
CA TRP A 321 12.88 -13.85 17.60
C TRP A 321 11.80 -13.47 16.56
N LEU A 322 11.94 -12.33 15.86
CA LEU A 322 11.10 -11.93 14.72
C LEU A 322 11.48 -12.69 13.43
N GLY A 323 12.74 -13.13 13.33
CA GLY A 323 13.28 -13.89 12.20
C GLY A 323 12.99 -15.40 12.27
N ARG A 324 11.97 -15.83 13.02
CA ARG A 324 11.56 -17.24 13.12
C ARG A 324 10.43 -17.52 12.13
N TRP A 325 10.62 -18.56 11.30
CA TRP A 325 9.61 -19.05 10.37
C TRP A 325 8.90 -20.27 10.97
N ASP A 326 7.58 -20.25 11.03
CA ASP A 326 6.79 -21.41 11.45
C ASP A 326 6.55 -22.30 10.21
N GLU A 327 7.22 -23.45 10.17
CA GLU A 327 7.14 -24.41 9.04
C GLU A 327 5.74 -24.98 8.84
N ARG A 328 5.01 -25.21 9.94
CA ARG A 328 3.65 -25.80 9.90
C ARG A 328 2.67 -24.83 9.28
N ARG A 329 2.80 -23.54 9.61
CA ARG A 329 1.93 -22.47 9.14
C ARG A 329 2.43 -21.84 7.84
N GLY A 330 3.73 -21.98 7.52
CA GLY A 330 4.38 -21.34 6.40
C GLY A 330 4.39 -19.81 6.53
N ALA A 331 4.50 -19.28 7.75
CA ALA A 331 4.41 -17.85 8.02
C ALA A 331 5.30 -17.43 9.20
N PRO A 332 5.79 -16.17 9.23
CA PRO A 332 6.54 -15.60 10.34
C PRO A 332 5.59 -15.12 11.44
N ALA A 333 5.04 -16.04 12.23
CA ALA A 333 3.96 -15.76 13.19
C ALA A 333 4.30 -14.64 14.19
N MET A 334 5.54 -14.60 14.72
CA MET A 334 5.96 -13.55 15.66
C MET A 334 6.01 -12.18 15.01
N ALA A 335 6.52 -12.08 13.78
CA ALA A 335 6.53 -10.82 13.01
C ALA A 335 5.11 -10.31 12.74
N LEU A 336 4.18 -11.21 12.37
CA LEU A 336 2.76 -10.90 12.18
C LEU A 336 2.11 -10.35 13.47
N MET A 337 2.34 -11.00 14.61
CA MET A 337 1.76 -10.56 15.89
C MET A 337 2.29 -9.20 16.32
N VAL A 338 3.59 -8.98 16.24
CA VAL A 338 4.21 -7.68 16.60
C VAL A 338 3.71 -6.56 15.71
N GLN A 339 3.66 -6.79 14.40
CA GLN A 339 3.12 -5.83 13.45
C GLN A 339 1.65 -5.48 13.76
N GLY A 340 0.82 -6.49 14.04
CA GLY A 340 -0.57 -6.28 14.45
C GLY A 340 -0.68 -5.48 15.74
N LEU A 341 0.14 -5.80 16.76
CA LEU A 341 0.17 -5.05 18.03
C LEU A 341 0.57 -3.58 17.84
N LEU A 342 1.58 -3.32 17.02
CA LEU A 342 2.01 -1.95 16.71
C LEU A 342 0.93 -1.17 15.94
N ALA A 343 0.22 -1.81 15.02
CA ALA A 343 -0.91 -1.21 14.32
C ALA A 343 -2.05 -0.87 15.30
N LEU A 344 -2.38 -1.76 16.22
CA LEU A 344 -3.35 -1.50 17.29
C LEU A 344 -2.93 -0.33 18.17
N THR A 345 -1.65 -0.23 18.53
CA THR A 345 -1.11 0.90 19.29
C THR A 345 -1.31 2.21 18.54
N LEU A 346 -1.01 2.25 17.23
CA LEU A 346 -1.22 3.46 16.43
C LEU A 346 -2.70 3.84 16.28
N ILE A 347 -3.60 2.86 16.16
CA ILE A 347 -5.05 3.10 16.15
C ILE A 347 -5.48 3.81 17.43
N LEU A 348 -4.95 3.41 18.57
CA LEU A 348 -5.29 4.03 19.86
C LEU A 348 -4.69 5.43 20.01
N VAL A 349 -3.41 5.62 19.60
CA VAL A 349 -2.65 6.86 19.81
C VAL A 349 -3.02 7.95 18.80
N LEU A 350 -3.01 7.66 17.50
CA LEU A 350 -3.25 8.65 16.45
C LEU A 350 -4.74 8.94 16.28
N GLY A 351 -5.58 7.92 16.34
CA GLY A 351 -7.03 8.01 16.36
C GLY A 351 -7.72 8.60 15.13
N ASP A 352 -6.96 8.94 14.07
CA ASP A 352 -7.45 9.65 12.88
C ASP A 352 -6.72 9.21 11.61
N PHE A 353 -7.51 9.02 10.55
CA PHE A 353 -7.05 8.62 9.21
C PHE A 353 -6.04 9.61 8.61
N VAL A 354 -6.37 10.91 8.57
CA VAL A 354 -5.55 11.93 7.89
C VAL A 354 -4.19 12.11 8.56
N ARG A 355 -4.15 12.15 9.89
CA ARG A 355 -2.89 12.25 10.63
C ARG A 355 -1.98 11.06 10.36
N THR A 356 -2.56 9.86 10.27
CA THR A 356 -1.80 8.64 10.02
C THR A 356 -1.20 8.62 8.62
N VAL A 357 -1.96 9.02 7.59
CA VAL A 357 -1.47 9.14 6.21
C VAL A 357 -0.30 10.13 6.11
N VAL A 358 -0.45 11.32 6.68
CA VAL A 358 0.61 12.35 6.61
C VAL A 358 1.86 11.91 7.37
N TYR A 359 1.69 11.21 8.50
CA TYR A 359 2.79 10.69 9.30
C TYR A 359 3.67 9.69 8.54
N THR A 360 3.08 8.84 7.68
CA THR A 360 3.81 7.80 6.93
C THR A 360 4.34 8.28 5.58
N SER A 361 3.68 9.23 4.93
CA SER A 361 3.94 9.58 3.52
C SER A 361 5.37 10.00 3.22
N ALA A 362 5.96 10.91 4.02
CA ALA A 362 7.33 11.38 3.79
C ALA A 362 8.35 10.25 3.86
N ALA A 363 8.16 9.32 4.81
CA ALA A 363 9.01 8.14 4.97
C ALA A 363 8.91 7.19 3.77
N VAL A 364 7.69 6.88 3.33
CA VAL A 364 7.44 5.98 2.19
C VAL A 364 8.13 6.47 0.93
N TYR A 365 7.90 7.73 0.54
CA TYR A 365 8.49 8.28 -0.68
C TYR A 365 10.01 8.47 -0.59
N THR A 366 10.57 8.67 0.61
CA THR A 366 12.02 8.70 0.82
C THR A 366 12.65 7.34 0.50
N PHE A 367 12.03 6.25 0.94
CA PHE A 367 12.52 4.91 0.63
C PHE A 367 12.27 4.53 -0.84
N TYR A 368 11.14 4.92 -1.43
CA TYR A 368 10.90 4.73 -2.87
C TYR A 368 11.94 5.45 -3.72
N LEU A 369 12.32 6.68 -3.35
CA LEU A 369 13.41 7.39 -4.00
C LEU A 369 14.73 6.62 -3.88
N GLY A 370 15.09 6.20 -2.67
CA GLY A 370 16.29 5.42 -2.40
C GLY A 370 16.34 4.14 -3.21
N THR A 371 15.25 3.37 -3.26
CA THR A 371 15.18 2.11 -4.01
C THR A 371 15.20 2.34 -5.52
N THR A 372 14.56 3.40 -6.00
CA THR A 372 14.65 3.77 -7.42
C THR A 372 16.08 4.08 -7.81
N LEU A 373 16.79 4.87 -7.01
CA LEU A 373 18.20 5.18 -7.23
C LEU A 373 19.10 3.95 -7.08
N ALA A 374 18.71 2.95 -6.30
CA ALA A 374 19.44 1.70 -6.16
C ALA A 374 19.57 0.93 -7.49
N VAL A 375 18.68 1.13 -8.46
CA VAL A 375 18.80 0.54 -9.80
C VAL A 375 20.13 0.94 -10.45
N TRP A 376 20.50 2.24 -10.39
CA TRP A 376 21.81 2.70 -10.95
C TRP A 376 23.00 2.21 -10.13
N VAL A 377 22.86 2.30 -8.81
CA VAL A 377 23.93 1.88 -7.90
C VAL A 377 24.25 0.41 -8.08
N LEU A 378 23.24 -0.46 -8.10
CA LEU A 378 23.42 -1.90 -8.21
C LEU A 378 23.85 -2.33 -9.61
N ARG A 379 23.43 -1.63 -10.67
CA ARG A 379 23.95 -1.89 -12.02
C ARG A 379 25.44 -1.63 -12.13
N ARG A 380 25.98 -0.64 -11.38
CA ARG A 380 27.41 -0.32 -11.33
C ARG A 380 28.18 -1.20 -10.35
N LYS A 381 27.61 -1.47 -9.17
CA LYS A 381 28.26 -2.25 -8.11
C LYS A 381 28.34 -3.76 -8.43
N GLU A 382 27.27 -4.27 -9.01
CA GLU A 382 27.10 -5.71 -9.28
C GLU A 382 26.78 -5.93 -10.77
N PRO A 383 27.71 -5.62 -11.70
CA PRO A 383 27.48 -5.72 -13.13
C PRO A 383 27.24 -7.16 -13.60
N GLN A 384 27.81 -8.14 -12.89
CA GLN A 384 27.68 -9.57 -13.20
C GLN A 384 26.41 -10.22 -12.63
N GLN A 385 25.64 -9.51 -11.78
CA GLN A 385 24.40 -10.05 -11.25
C GLN A 385 23.40 -10.33 -12.39
N PRO A 386 22.89 -11.57 -12.51
CA PRO A 386 21.87 -11.88 -13.52
C PRO A 386 20.63 -11.01 -13.32
N ARG A 387 20.18 -10.35 -14.38
CA ARG A 387 18.97 -9.54 -14.43
C ARG A 387 18.02 -10.10 -15.47
N PRO A 388 17.10 -11.00 -15.07
CA PRO A 388 16.13 -11.60 -16.00
C PRO A 388 15.26 -10.55 -16.68
N TYR A 389 15.08 -9.41 -16.02
CA TYR A 389 14.39 -8.25 -16.53
C TYR A 389 15.25 -6.99 -16.30
N ARG A 390 15.26 -6.10 -17.29
CA ARG A 390 15.89 -4.76 -17.22
C ARG A 390 14.81 -3.71 -17.42
N THR A 391 14.78 -2.68 -16.56
CA THR A 391 13.79 -1.60 -16.60
C THR A 391 13.70 -0.97 -17.99
N TRP A 392 12.50 -1.00 -18.56
CA TRP A 392 12.22 -0.38 -19.86
C TRP A 392 12.41 1.14 -19.77
N GLY A 393 12.95 1.73 -20.84
CA GLY A 393 13.19 3.16 -20.91
C GLY A 393 14.31 3.66 -19.98
N TYR A 394 15.17 2.74 -19.48
CA TYR A 394 16.36 3.17 -18.74
C TYR A 394 17.27 4.06 -19.60
N PRO A 395 17.82 5.18 -19.09
CA PRO A 395 17.74 5.67 -17.69
C PRO A 395 16.54 6.59 -17.40
N VAL A 396 15.70 6.91 -18.38
CA VAL A 396 14.62 7.92 -18.26
C VAL A 396 13.58 7.49 -17.22
N THR A 397 13.09 6.25 -17.29
CA THR A 397 12.05 5.73 -16.38
C THR A 397 12.42 5.89 -14.90
N PRO A 398 13.62 5.45 -14.43
CA PRO A 398 14.00 5.68 -13.05
C PRO A 398 14.15 7.17 -12.69
N TRP A 399 14.69 8.02 -13.59
CA TRP A 399 14.80 9.46 -13.33
C TRP A 399 13.44 10.14 -13.17
N LEU A 400 12.49 9.79 -14.05
CA LEU A 400 11.13 10.30 -13.96
C LEU A 400 10.49 9.96 -12.62
N PHE A 401 10.55 8.69 -12.21
CA PHE A 401 9.97 8.26 -10.94
C PHE A 401 10.71 8.83 -9.73
N ALA A 402 12.04 8.95 -9.78
CA ALA A 402 12.82 9.62 -8.74
C ALA A 402 12.41 11.10 -8.57
N GLY A 403 12.17 11.81 -9.67
CA GLY A 403 11.65 13.19 -9.64
C GLY A 403 10.28 13.28 -9.00
N VAL A 404 9.38 12.34 -9.30
CA VAL A 404 8.06 12.24 -8.66
C VAL A 404 8.20 12.01 -7.15
N CYS A 405 9.05 11.08 -6.73
CA CYS A 405 9.29 10.82 -5.30
C CYS A 405 9.84 12.07 -4.59
N ALA A 406 10.82 12.76 -5.19
CA ALA A 406 11.39 13.98 -4.61
C ALA A 406 10.31 15.07 -4.45
N TRP A 407 9.45 15.24 -5.45
CA TRP A 407 8.34 16.19 -5.39
C TRP A 407 7.29 15.81 -4.31
N LEU A 408 6.97 14.52 -4.17
CA LEU A 408 6.04 14.05 -3.14
C LEU A 408 6.62 14.20 -1.72
N ILE A 409 7.93 13.99 -1.54
CA ILE A 409 8.63 14.26 -0.27
C ILE A 409 8.53 15.75 0.07
N TYR A 410 8.85 16.63 -0.89
CA TYR A 410 8.74 18.08 -0.71
C TYR A 410 7.31 18.48 -0.30
N SER A 411 6.30 17.97 -1.00
CA SER A 411 4.90 18.24 -0.71
C SER A 411 4.45 17.75 0.66
N ALA A 412 4.87 16.54 1.08
CA ALA A 412 4.54 15.99 2.40
C ALA A 412 5.18 16.78 3.55
N VAL A 413 6.45 17.18 3.38
CA VAL A 413 7.18 17.96 4.40
C VAL A 413 6.62 19.37 4.53
N THR A 414 6.25 20.03 3.42
CA THR A 414 5.71 21.40 3.44
C THR A 414 4.29 21.47 3.99
N TYR A 415 3.48 20.41 3.77
CA TYR A 415 2.08 20.39 4.22
C TYR A 415 1.93 20.31 5.76
N ARG A 416 2.70 19.44 6.42
CA ARG A 416 2.69 19.25 7.89
C ARG A 416 4.09 18.93 8.40
N PRO A 417 4.98 19.92 8.51
CA PRO A 417 6.41 19.72 8.79
C PRO A 417 6.68 18.99 10.11
N TRP A 418 5.88 19.24 11.14
CA TRP A 418 6.06 18.62 12.47
C TRP A 418 5.69 17.11 12.49
N LEU A 419 4.72 16.65 11.66
CA LEU A 419 4.41 15.22 11.51
C LEU A 419 5.53 14.50 10.74
N ALA A 420 6.02 15.12 9.67
CA ALA A 420 7.15 14.60 8.91
C ALA A 420 8.44 14.56 9.76
N ALA A 421 8.68 15.58 10.58
CA ALA A 421 9.80 15.62 11.52
C ALA A 421 9.68 14.51 12.59
N GLY A 422 8.48 14.28 13.13
CA GLY A 422 8.22 13.23 14.11
C GLY A 422 8.51 11.84 13.57
N SER A 423 7.99 11.50 12.38
CA SER A 423 8.29 10.23 11.73
C SER A 423 9.79 10.10 11.37
N GLY A 424 10.40 11.17 10.85
CA GLY A 424 11.82 11.23 10.54
C GLY A 424 12.70 10.99 11.76
N LEU A 425 12.36 11.59 12.92
CA LEU A 425 13.09 11.38 14.17
C LEU A 425 13.05 9.91 14.61
N ILE A 426 11.87 9.28 14.58
CA ILE A 426 11.72 7.85 14.94
C ILE A 426 12.55 6.98 14.00
N ILE A 427 12.59 7.29 12.71
CA ILE A 427 13.41 6.55 11.75
C ILE A 427 14.89 6.73 12.08
N LEU A 428 15.34 7.96 12.31
CA LEU A 428 16.74 8.25 12.64
C LEU A 428 17.19 7.61 13.96
N MET A 429 16.30 7.39 14.93
CA MET A 429 16.59 6.61 16.14
C MET A 429 17.03 5.17 15.83
N GLY A 430 16.75 4.65 14.65
CA GLY A 430 17.32 3.38 14.19
C GLY A 430 18.83 3.39 13.98
N LEU A 431 19.45 4.54 13.65
CA LEU A 431 20.89 4.62 13.40
C LEU A 431 21.75 4.28 14.64
N PRO A 432 21.49 4.81 15.85
CA PRO A 432 22.20 4.41 17.07
C PRO A 432 22.06 2.91 17.36
N ILE A 433 20.86 2.33 17.15
CA ILE A 433 20.60 0.90 17.37
C ILE A 433 21.42 0.06 16.41
N TRP A 434 21.44 0.43 15.11
CA TRP A 434 22.27 -0.23 14.11
C TRP A 434 23.76 -0.14 14.43
N TRP A 435 24.24 1.09 14.77
CA TRP A 435 25.66 1.34 15.10
C TRP A 435 26.11 0.51 16.30
N TRP A 436 25.33 0.46 17.37
CA TRP A 436 25.63 -0.33 18.55
C TRP A 436 25.72 -1.83 18.26
N HIS A 437 24.79 -2.34 17.43
CA HIS A 437 24.84 -3.74 16.98
C HIS A 437 26.16 -4.02 16.21
N ARG A 438 26.55 -3.13 15.32
CA ARG A 438 27.78 -3.26 14.53
C ARG A 438 29.03 -3.29 15.41
N VAL A 439 29.14 -2.39 16.40
CA VAL A 439 30.27 -2.33 17.35
C VAL A 439 30.38 -3.62 18.17
N ARG A 440 29.26 -4.15 18.66
CA ARG A 440 29.26 -5.44 19.42
C ARG A 440 29.68 -6.62 18.57
N LYS A 441 29.23 -6.71 17.32
CA LYS A 441 29.61 -7.76 16.39
C LYS A 441 31.10 -7.74 16.05
N GLY A 442 31.68 -6.56 15.90
CA GLY A 442 33.13 -6.37 15.70
C GLY A 442 33.97 -6.84 16.92
N ARG A 443 33.50 -6.55 18.14
CA ARG A 443 34.17 -7.01 19.37
C ARG A 443 34.07 -8.52 19.60
N ALA A 444 32.93 -9.14 19.25
CA ALA A 444 32.75 -10.59 19.37
C ALA A 444 33.62 -11.37 18.35
N GLY A 445 33.88 -10.82 17.17
CA GLY A 445 34.79 -11.41 16.18
C GLY A 445 36.27 -11.37 16.61
N GLN A 446 36.68 -10.30 17.30
CA GLN A 446 38.08 -10.16 17.78
C GLN A 446 38.37 -11.05 19.01
N SER A 447 37.37 -11.40 19.81
CA SER A 447 37.56 -12.32 20.95
C SER A 447 37.69 -13.79 20.53
N PHE A 448 37.30 -14.17 19.30
CA PHE A 448 37.50 -15.53 18.78
C PHE A 448 38.84 -15.75 18.07
N GLU A 449 39.54 -14.65 17.69
CA GLU A 449 40.89 -14.73 17.11
C GLU A 449 42.04 -14.65 18.17
N GLN A 450 41.71 -14.40 19.44
CA GLN A 450 42.69 -14.30 20.54
C GLN A 450 42.58 -15.41 21.58
N GLY A 451 41.78 -16.45 21.37
CA GLY A 451 41.66 -17.66 22.19
C GLY A 451 41.92 -18.92 21.38
#